data_c029125fff25660ada9b503453600060
#
_entry.id   c029125fff25660ada9b503453600060
#
_cell.length_a   1.000
_cell.length_b   1.000
_cell.length_c   1.000
_cell.angle_alpha   90.00
_cell.angle_beta   90.00
_cell.angle_gamma   90.00
#
_symmetry.space_group_name_H-M   'P 1'
#
loop_
_entity.id
_entity.type
_entity.pdbx_description
1 polymer ?
#
loop_
_entity_poly.entity_id
_entity_poly.type
_entity_poly.pdbx_seq_one_letter_code
_entity_poly.pdbx_strand_id
1 'polypeptide(L)'
;SGFLNLSEGWWPTLVGLAMGDAGGFKPSDMWGPGGNDTWKRNDPTVNVGKLVANNTRIWIYCGDGKQSDLDAGASAGNLFNAKFLEGFTLRTNKTFRDKYLAAGGRNGVFNFPANGTHSWGYWGQQLQQMKPDIQRVLGATPQPSPAPPGAAPAAEAPVADPAPAPAPAN
;
A
#
# COMPACT_ATOMS: atom_id res chain seq x y z
N SER A 1 -2.58 2.44 2.79
CA SER A 1 -3.76 1.99 3.53
C SER A 1 -5.02 2.72 3.06
N GLY A 2 -6.12 2.02 2.96
CA GLY A 2 -7.41 2.57 2.54
C GLY A 2 -8.55 1.67 3.01
N PHE A 3 -9.79 2.17 3.00
CA PHE A 3 -10.95 1.35 3.30
C PHE A 3 -11.22 0.39 2.13
N LEU A 4 -11.15 -0.91 2.37
CA LEU A 4 -11.36 -1.95 1.36
C LEU A 4 -12.66 -2.75 1.55
N ASN A 5 -13.38 -2.53 2.65
CA ASN A 5 -14.73 -2.98 2.86
C ASN A 5 -15.60 -1.75 3.09
N LEU A 6 -16.42 -1.39 2.11
CA LEU A 6 -17.11 -0.12 2.07
C LEU A 6 -18.62 -0.25 2.27
N SER A 7 -19.21 -1.38 1.85
CA SER A 7 -20.65 -1.52 1.70
C SER A 7 -21.32 -2.38 2.78
N GLU A 8 -20.55 -3.14 3.57
CA GLU A 8 -21.08 -4.08 4.56
C GLU A 8 -21.20 -3.45 5.95
N GLY A 9 -22.23 -3.84 6.70
CA GLY A 9 -22.41 -3.47 8.10
C GLY A 9 -22.43 -1.95 8.31
N TRP A 10 -21.61 -1.46 9.24
CA TRP A 10 -21.55 -0.04 9.61
C TRP A 10 -20.47 0.77 8.85
N TRP A 11 -19.73 0.14 7.93
CA TRP A 11 -18.67 0.79 7.17
C TRP A 11 -19.14 2.00 6.36
N PRO A 12 -20.33 2.00 5.71
CA PRO A 12 -20.84 3.19 5.03
C PRO A 12 -20.95 4.40 5.95
N THR A 13 -21.36 4.21 7.21
CA THR A 13 -21.43 5.28 8.20
C THR A 13 -20.07 5.82 8.56
N LEU A 14 -19.07 4.94 8.78
CA LEU A 14 -17.70 5.36 9.09
C LEU A 14 -17.05 6.11 7.92
N VAL A 15 -17.26 5.65 6.69
CA VAL A 15 -16.80 6.37 5.49
C VAL A 15 -17.45 7.75 5.43
N GLY A 16 -18.73 7.86 5.73
CA GLY A 16 -19.43 9.14 5.80
C GLY A 16 -18.84 10.10 6.84
N LEU A 17 -18.52 9.60 8.02
CA LEU A 17 -17.88 10.39 9.07
C LEU A 17 -16.48 10.87 8.64
N ALA A 18 -15.67 9.98 8.09
CA ALA A 18 -14.32 10.30 7.62
C ALA A 18 -14.33 11.32 6.47
N MET A 19 -15.25 11.19 5.52
CA MET A 19 -15.40 12.14 4.41
C MET A 19 -15.95 13.49 4.88
N GLY A 20 -16.85 13.49 5.85
CA GLY A 20 -17.38 14.69 6.49
C GLY A 20 -16.29 15.47 7.21
N ASP A 21 -15.43 14.79 7.98
CA ASP A 21 -14.28 15.38 8.66
C ASP A 21 -13.23 15.91 7.67
N ALA A 22 -12.97 15.20 6.59
CA ALA A 22 -11.98 15.57 5.58
C ALA A 22 -12.34 16.81 4.75
N GLY A 23 -13.63 17.18 4.65
CA GLY A 23 -14.02 18.34 3.85
C GLY A 23 -15.51 18.55 3.71
N GLY A 24 -16.33 18.01 4.62
CA GLY A 24 -17.80 18.13 4.57
C GLY A 24 -18.45 17.31 3.46
N PHE A 25 -17.75 16.37 2.86
CA PHE A 25 -18.25 15.53 1.77
C PHE A 25 -19.25 14.50 2.26
N LYS A 26 -20.26 14.23 1.44
CA LYS A 26 -21.27 13.18 1.70
C LYS A 26 -21.12 12.08 0.66
N PRO A 27 -20.77 10.84 1.07
CA PRO A 27 -20.66 9.73 0.11
C PRO A 27 -22.01 9.41 -0.56
N SER A 28 -23.14 9.78 0.06
CA SER A 28 -24.47 9.68 -0.57
C SER A 28 -24.59 10.48 -1.86
N ASP A 29 -23.87 11.59 -2.01
CA ASP A 29 -23.90 12.42 -3.23
C ASP A 29 -23.19 11.72 -4.40
N MET A 30 -22.27 10.79 -4.10
CA MET A 30 -21.54 10.00 -5.08
C MET A 30 -22.22 8.65 -5.36
N TRP A 31 -22.64 7.93 -4.32
CA TRP A 31 -23.08 6.54 -4.40
C TRP A 31 -24.50 6.29 -3.90
N GLY A 32 -25.24 7.33 -3.49
CA GLY A 32 -26.57 7.22 -2.89
C GLY A 32 -26.55 6.65 -1.46
N PRO A 33 -27.69 6.22 -0.94
CA PRO A 33 -27.80 5.67 0.41
C PRO A 33 -26.82 4.55 0.68
N GLY A 34 -26.26 4.52 1.90
CA GLY A 34 -25.25 3.54 2.30
C GLY A 34 -25.71 2.09 2.10
N GLY A 35 -24.82 1.26 1.59
CA GLY A 35 -25.06 -0.17 1.39
C GLY A 35 -25.90 -0.56 0.16
N ASN A 36 -26.30 0.40 -0.68
CA ASN A 36 -27.00 0.09 -1.94
C ASN A 36 -26.09 -0.59 -2.96
N ASP A 37 -26.62 -0.95 -4.14
CA ASP A 37 -25.89 -1.68 -5.17
C ASP A 37 -24.73 -0.87 -5.77
N THR A 38 -24.76 0.47 -5.74
CA THR A 38 -23.66 1.30 -6.18
C THR A 38 -22.47 1.17 -5.21
N TRP A 39 -22.72 1.14 -3.91
CA TRP A 39 -21.68 0.87 -2.91
C TRP A 39 -21.06 -0.50 -3.11
N LYS A 40 -21.87 -1.55 -3.26
CA LYS A 40 -21.39 -2.93 -3.49
C LYS A 40 -20.58 -3.04 -4.76
N ARG A 41 -21.01 -2.39 -5.85
CA ARG A 41 -20.29 -2.38 -7.12
C ARG A 41 -18.90 -1.76 -7.00
N ASN A 42 -18.71 -0.79 -6.11
CA ASN A 42 -17.46 -0.09 -5.87
C ASN A 42 -16.69 -0.62 -4.65
N ASP A 43 -17.17 -1.65 -3.98
CA ASP A 43 -16.51 -2.24 -2.81
C ASP A 43 -15.47 -3.28 -3.23
N PRO A 44 -14.17 -3.06 -2.97
CA PRO A 44 -13.12 -4.01 -3.31
C PRO A 44 -13.34 -5.39 -2.69
N THR A 45 -13.86 -5.45 -1.47
CA THR A 45 -14.07 -6.71 -0.74
C THR A 45 -15.21 -7.53 -1.35
N VAL A 46 -16.25 -6.89 -1.84
CA VAL A 46 -17.34 -7.55 -2.57
C VAL A 46 -16.88 -8.06 -3.95
N ASN A 47 -15.99 -7.30 -4.60
CA ASN A 47 -15.53 -7.59 -5.95
C ASN A 47 -14.19 -8.36 -6.02
N VAL A 48 -13.74 -8.92 -4.91
CA VAL A 48 -12.46 -9.63 -4.82
C VAL A 48 -12.31 -10.74 -5.86
N GLY A 49 -13.39 -11.44 -6.19
CA GLY A 49 -13.40 -12.50 -7.21
C GLY A 49 -12.96 -12.01 -8.60
N LYS A 50 -13.29 -10.77 -8.96
CA LYS A 50 -12.85 -10.18 -10.24
C LYS A 50 -11.34 -9.94 -10.26
N LEU A 51 -10.76 -9.50 -9.14
CA LEU A 51 -9.31 -9.29 -9.00
C LEU A 51 -8.55 -10.61 -9.10
N VAL A 52 -9.10 -11.68 -8.50
CA VAL A 52 -8.53 -13.03 -8.56
C VAL A 52 -8.62 -13.59 -9.99
N ALA A 53 -9.79 -13.51 -10.63
CA ALA A 53 -9.99 -13.99 -12.00
C ALA A 53 -9.07 -13.30 -13.02
N ASN A 54 -8.83 -12.00 -12.83
CA ASN A 54 -7.93 -11.21 -13.69
C ASN A 54 -6.45 -11.33 -13.30
N ASN A 55 -6.12 -12.12 -12.29
CA ASN A 55 -4.77 -12.21 -11.74
C ASN A 55 -4.14 -10.83 -11.45
N THR A 56 -4.94 -9.90 -10.95
CA THR A 56 -4.50 -8.51 -10.70
C THR A 56 -3.42 -8.50 -9.64
N ARG A 57 -2.28 -7.82 -9.94
CA ARG A 57 -1.24 -7.59 -8.94
C ARG A 57 -1.73 -6.59 -7.89
N ILE A 58 -1.68 -6.98 -6.62
CA ILE A 58 -2.14 -6.19 -5.50
C ILE A 58 -1.00 -6.01 -4.49
N TRP A 59 -0.84 -4.77 -4.00
CA TRP A 59 0.02 -4.48 -2.87
C TRP A 59 -0.76 -3.64 -1.86
N ILE A 60 -0.92 -4.16 -0.66
CA ILE A 60 -1.65 -3.50 0.42
C ILE A 60 -0.74 -3.37 1.63
N TYR A 61 -0.56 -2.14 2.08
CA TYR A 61 0.04 -1.81 3.36
C TYR A 61 -1.00 -1.18 4.28
N CYS A 62 -0.98 -1.55 5.55
CA CYS A 62 -1.73 -0.87 6.61
C CYS A 62 -1.06 -1.13 7.96
N GLY A 63 -0.71 -0.07 8.68
CA GLY A 63 -0.19 -0.16 10.03
C GLY A 63 -1.27 -0.51 11.05
N ASP A 64 -0.91 -0.61 12.32
CA ASP A 64 -1.85 -0.92 13.41
C ASP A 64 -2.32 0.31 14.20
N GLY A 65 -1.94 1.50 13.76
CA GLY A 65 -2.23 2.77 14.43
C GLY A 65 -1.23 3.17 15.52
N LYS A 66 -0.19 2.36 15.79
CA LYS A 66 0.86 2.74 16.72
C LYS A 66 1.91 3.63 16.08
N GLN A 67 2.39 4.59 16.84
CA GLN A 67 3.44 5.52 16.42
C GLN A 67 4.80 4.86 16.25
N SER A 68 5.61 5.49 15.38
CA SER A 68 7.05 5.29 15.32
C SER A 68 7.75 6.64 15.07
N ASP A 69 9.06 6.59 14.84
CA ASP A 69 9.86 7.79 14.54
C ASP A 69 9.38 8.54 13.28
N LEU A 70 8.64 7.87 12.39
CA LEU A 70 8.04 8.48 11.19
C LEU A 70 6.89 9.46 11.52
N ASP A 71 6.40 9.48 12.74
CA ASP A 71 5.41 10.43 13.23
C ASP A 71 6.04 11.64 13.95
N ALA A 72 7.36 11.75 13.96
CA ALA A 72 8.07 12.83 14.62
C ALA A 72 7.63 14.19 14.05
N GLY A 73 7.22 15.10 14.93
CA GLY A 73 6.73 16.43 14.55
C GLY A 73 5.24 16.53 14.20
N ALA A 74 4.49 15.41 14.23
CA ALA A 74 3.04 15.47 14.05
C ALA A 74 2.35 16.12 15.26
N SER A 75 1.33 16.97 15.00
CA SER A 75 0.51 17.53 16.08
C SER A 75 -0.32 16.46 16.77
N ALA A 76 -0.64 16.65 18.06
CA ALA A 76 -1.42 15.68 18.83
C ALA A 76 -2.79 15.37 18.21
N GLY A 77 -3.47 16.38 17.65
CA GLY A 77 -4.77 16.19 16.98
C GLY A 77 -4.66 15.36 15.69
N ASN A 78 -3.70 15.72 14.83
CA ASN A 78 -3.46 14.95 13.61
C ASN A 78 -3.07 13.51 13.91
N LEU A 79 -2.29 13.30 14.94
CA LEU A 79 -1.85 12.00 15.36
C LEU A 79 -3.00 11.14 15.91
N PHE A 80 -3.92 11.73 16.67
CA PHE A 80 -5.10 11.02 17.17
C PHE A 80 -5.95 10.51 15.99
N ASN A 81 -6.26 11.39 15.03
CA ASN A 81 -7.03 11.03 13.83
C ASN A 81 -6.30 9.95 12.99
N ALA A 82 -4.99 10.09 12.80
CA ALA A 82 -4.18 9.15 12.04
C ALA A 82 -4.14 7.76 12.68
N LYS A 83 -4.06 7.67 14.00
CA LYS A 83 -4.13 6.40 14.75
C LYS A 83 -5.50 5.74 14.64
N PHE A 84 -6.54 6.54 14.83
CA PHE A 84 -7.93 6.07 14.79
C PHE A 84 -8.28 5.53 13.41
N LEU A 85 -8.00 6.29 12.36
CA LEU A 85 -8.25 5.87 10.98
C LEU A 85 -7.48 4.60 10.62
N GLU A 86 -6.20 4.50 10.96
CA GLU A 86 -5.39 3.33 10.63
C GLU A 86 -5.91 2.06 11.30
N GLY A 87 -6.35 2.14 12.55
CA GLY A 87 -6.95 1.00 13.25
C GLY A 87 -8.22 0.47 12.59
N PHE A 88 -9.04 1.33 12.01
CA PHE A 88 -10.23 0.92 11.25
C PHE A 88 -9.88 0.41 9.86
N THR A 89 -9.00 1.10 9.16
CA THR A 89 -8.54 0.63 7.84
C THR A 89 -7.90 -0.73 7.92
N LEU A 90 -7.12 -1.02 8.98
CA LEU A 90 -6.53 -2.34 9.17
C LEU A 90 -7.57 -3.46 9.22
N ARG A 91 -8.71 -3.24 9.88
CA ARG A 91 -9.80 -4.23 9.92
C ARG A 91 -10.34 -4.53 8.52
N THR A 92 -10.62 -3.48 7.74
CA THR A 92 -11.12 -3.67 6.37
C THR A 92 -10.09 -4.33 5.46
N ASN A 93 -8.81 -4.00 5.63
CA ASN A 93 -7.72 -4.59 4.87
C ASN A 93 -7.50 -6.08 5.21
N LYS A 94 -7.63 -6.45 6.48
CA LYS A 94 -7.61 -7.87 6.89
C LYS A 94 -8.79 -8.64 6.32
N THR A 95 -10.00 -8.10 6.39
CA THR A 95 -11.20 -8.70 5.79
C THR A 95 -11.02 -8.92 4.28
N PHE A 96 -10.50 -7.91 3.58
CA PHE A 96 -10.19 -8.03 2.16
C PHE A 96 -9.16 -9.12 1.88
N ARG A 97 -8.03 -9.13 2.61
CA ARG A 97 -7.00 -10.16 2.47
C ARG A 97 -7.59 -11.57 2.64
N ASP A 98 -8.36 -11.77 3.69
CA ASP A 98 -8.91 -13.09 4.02
C ASP A 98 -9.88 -13.56 2.93
N LYS A 99 -10.75 -12.70 2.44
CA LYS A 99 -11.63 -13.01 1.29
C LYS A 99 -10.83 -13.24 0.00
N TYR A 100 -9.77 -12.46 -0.25
CA TYR A 100 -8.91 -12.63 -1.42
C TYR A 100 -8.21 -14.00 -1.42
N LEU A 101 -7.65 -14.39 -0.28
CA LEU A 101 -6.99 -15.69 -0.14
C LEU A 101 -7.99 -16.85 -0.23
N ALA A 102 -9.17 -16.72 0.39
CA ALA A 102 -10.26 -17.70 0.31
C ALA A 102 -10.78 -17.88 -1.12
N ALA A 103 -10.78 -16.82 -1.93
CA ALA A 103 -11.12 -16.89 -3.36
C ALA A 103 -10.00 -17.45 -4.25
N GLY A 104 -8.89 -17.89 -3.68
CA GLY A 104 -7.75 -18.46 -4.42
C GLY A 104 -6.75 -17.43 -4.95
N GLY A 105 -6.81 -16.18 -4.45
CA GLY A 105 -5.89 -15.13 -4.86
C GLY A 105 -4.44 -15.41 -4.42
N ARG A 106 -3.49 -15.25 -5.35
CA ARG A 106 -2.05 -15.54 -5.13
C ARG A 106 -1.13 -14.42 -5.58
N ASN A 107 -1.65 -13.39 -6.22
CA ASN A 107 -0.87 -12.27 -6.78
C ASN A 107 -0.96 -11.00 -5.90
N GLY A 108 -1.01 -11.17 -4.58
CA GLY A 108 -1.14 -10.09 -3.60
C GLY A 108 0.02 -10.07 -2.60
N VAL A 109 0.46 -8.88 -2.24
CA VAL A 109 1.34 -8.61 -1.08
C VAL A 109 0.53 -7.88 -0.03
N PHE A 110 0.53 -8.40 1.18
CA PHE A 110 -0.18 -7.83 2.33
C PHE A 110 0.82 -7.55 3.45
N ASN A 111 1.14 -6.28 3.65
CA ASN A 111 2.10 -5.83 4.67
C ASN A 111 1.34 -5.13 5.81
N PHE A 112 1.21 -5.81 6.93
CA PHE A 112 0.53 -5.30 8.13
C PHE A 112 1.49 -5.31 9.32
N PRO A 113 2.43 -4.35 9.41
CA PRO A 113 3.38 -4.26 10.51
C PRO A 113 2.69 -3.89 11.83
N ALA A 114 3.38 -4.16 12.93
CA ALA A 114 2.93 -3.87 14.30
C ALA A 114 3.12 -2.39 14.71
N ASN A 115 3.27 -1.49 13.75
CA ASN A 115 3.28 -0.04 13.92
C ASN A 115 2.84 0.64 12.62
N GLY A 116 2.63 1.93 12.68
CA GLY A 116 2.27 2.76 11.53
C GLY A 116 0.93 3.43 11.73
N THR A 117 0.90 4.74 11.50
CA THR A 117 -0.29 5.57 11.52
C THR A 117 -0.73 5.94 10.10
N HIS A 118 -1.89 6.56 9.95
CA HIS A 118 -2.42 7.01 8.66
C HIS A 118 -1.70 8.28 8.22
N SER A 119 -0.43 8.17 7.80
CA SER A 119 0.39 9.33 7.47
C SER A 119 1.36 9.10 6.30
N TRP A 120 1.76 10.21 5.67
CA TRP A 120 2.61 10.23 4.48
C TRP A 120 3.99 9.60 4.70
N GLY A 121 4.56 9.67 5.90
CA GLY A 121 5.86 9.08 6.21
C GLY A 121 5.89 7.57 5.91
N TYR A 122 4.87 6.86 6.38
CA TYR A 122 4.73 5.42 6.13
C TYR A 122 4.42 5.11 4.67
N TRP A 123 3.53 5.87 4.04
CA TRP A 123 3.17 5.63 2.63
C TRP A 123 4.36 5.87 1.70
N GLY A 124 5.15 6.92 1.96
CA GLY A 124 6.39 7.18 1.22
C GLY A 124 7.39 6.04 1.35
N GLN A 125 7.60 5.53 2.56
CA GLN A 125 8.46 4.37 2.80
C GLN A 125 7.95 3.11 2.08
N GLN A 126 6.64 2.86 2.16
CA GLN A 126 6.03 1.72 1.46
C GLN A 126 6.15 1.82 -0.06
N LEU A 127 6.00 3.02 -0.63
CA LEU A 127 6.19 3.23 -2.07
C LEU A 127 7.60 2.86 -2.51
N GLN A 128 8.63 3.19 -1.71
CA GLN A 128 10.00 2.77 -2.01
C GLN A 128 10.16 1.24 -1.95
N GLN A 129 9.53 0.58 -0.99
CA GLN A 129 9.53 -0.89 -0.91
C GLN A 129 8.77 -1.55 -2.07
N MET A 130 7.70 -0.92 -2.56
CA MET A 130 6.93 -1.40 -3.71
C MET A 130 7.65 -1.21 -5.04
N LYS A 131 8.56 -0.23 -5.14
CA LYS A 131 9.19 0.19 -6.40
C LYS A 131 9.76 -0.97 -7.22
N PRO A 132 10.55 -1.91 -6.68
CA PRO A 132 11.08 -3.04 -7.46
C PRO A 132 9.98 -3.93 -8.04
N ASP A 133 8.91 -4.17 -7.28
CA ASP A 133 7.78 -4.97 -7.75
C ASP A 133 6.98 -4.25 -8.84
N ILE A 134 6.75 -2.95 -8.69
CA ILE A 134 6.11 -2.12 -9.72
C ILE A 134 6.92 -2.15 -11.00
N GLN A 135 8.24 -1.95 -10.93
CA GLN A 135 9.14 -2.01 -12.08
C GLN A 135 9.08 -3.37 -12.77
N ARG A 136 9.13 -4.46 -12.01
CA ARG A 136 9.03 -5.82 -12.54
C ARG A 136 7.70 -6.05 -13.25
N VAL A 137 6.58 -5.64 -12.66
CA VAL A 137 5.24 -5.83 -13.24
C VAL A 137 5.04 -5.02 -14.52
N LEU A 138 5.63 -3.82 -14.57
CA LEU A 138 5.55 -2.94 -15.74
C LEU A 138 6.63 -3.24 -16.79
N GLY A 139 7.48 -4.25 -16.58
CA GLY A 139 8.58 -4.58 -17.49
C GLY A 139 9.69 -3.52 -17.55
N ALA A 140 9.77 -2.63 -16.55
CA ALA A 140 10.81 -1.63 -16.47
C ALA A 140 12.09 -2.23 -15.86
N THR A 141 13.25 -1.82 -16.37
CA THR A 141 14.53 -2.19 -15.76
C THR A 141 14.63 -1.55 -14.36
N PRO A 142 14.93 -2.30 -13.30
CA PRO A 142 15.11 -1.74 -11.99
C PRO A 142 16.26 -0.73 -12.00
N GLN A 143 16.00 0.51 -11.64
CA GLN A 143 17.08 1.48 -11.37
C GLN A 143 17.51 1.38 -9.92
N PRO A 144 18.82 1.51 -9.63
CA PRO A 144 19.31 1.61 -8.26
C PRO A 144 18.53 2.72 -7.53
N SER A 145 18.14 2.45 -6.30
CA SER A 145 17.56 3.51 -5.46
C SER A 145 18.59 4.63 -5.31
N PRO A 146 18.19 5.91 -5.39
CA PRO A 146 19.10 6.99 -5.06
C PRO A 146 19.63 6.79 -3.65
N ALA A 147 20.92 6.98 -3.48
CA ALA A 147 21.55 6.91 -2.17
C ALA A 147 20.88 7.91 -1.22
N PRO A 148 20.74 7.59 0.07
CA PRO A 148 20.19 8.53 1.03
C PRO A 148 21.06 9.81 1.05
N PRO A 149 20.44 10.99 1.28
CA PRO A 149 21.19 12.24 1.36
C PRO A 149 22.32 12.13 2.37
N GLY A 150 23.58 12.35 1.92
CA GLY A 150 24.78 12.23 2.76
C GLY A 150 25.55 10.91 2.67
N ALA A 151 25.12 9.93 1.90
CA ALA A 151 25.93 8.77 1.59
C ALA A 151 27.09 9.17 0.67
N ALA A 152 28.33 8.85 1.08
CA ALA A 152 29.50 9.02 0.21
C ALA A 152 29.31 8.19 -1.09
N PRO A 153 29.82 8.66 -2.24
CA PRO A 153 29.76 7.90 -3.47
C PRO A 153 30.41 6.53 -3.25
N ALA A 154 29.70 5.47 -3.64
CA ALA A 154 30.26 4.13 -3.62
C ALA A 154 31.55 4.13 -4.46
N ALA A 155 32.68 3.70 -3.87
CA ALA A 155 33.91 3.56 -4.60
C ALA A 155 33.67 2.60 -5.78
N GLU A 156 33.97 3.06 -6.99
CA GLU A 156 33.95 2.21 -8.18
C GLU A 156 34.85 0.98 -7.91
N ALA A 157 34.24 -0.19 -8.05
CA ALA A 157 35.03 -1.42 -7.97
C ALA A 157 36.09 -1.38 -9.09
N PRO A 158 37.35 -1.74 -8.81
CA PRO A 158 38.40 -1.75 -9.83
C PRO A 158 37.97 -2.66 -11.00
N VAL A 159 38.00 -2.08 -12.20
CA VAL A 159 37.75 -2.84 -13.44
C VAL A 159 38.84 -3.90 -13.53
N ALA A 160 38.46 -5.17 -13.48
CA ALA A 160 39.39 -6.26 -13.67
C ALA A 160 39.97 -6.17 -15.09
N ASP A 161 41.30 -6.16 -15.21
CA ASP A 161 41.99 -6.22 -16.50
C ASP A 161 41.52 -7.46 -17.30
N PRO A 162 41.27 -7.30 -18.59
CA PRO A 162 40.92 -8.46 -19.42
C PRO A 162 42.05 -9.48 -19.45
N ALA A 163 41.69 -10.73 -19.21
CA ALA A 163 42.62 -11.83 -19.25
C ALA A 163 43.37 -11.89 -20.62
N PRO A 164 44.69 -12.16 -20.63
CA PRO A 164 45.43 -12.25 -21.87
C PRO A 164 44.90 -13.37 -22.78
N ALA A 165 44.83 -13.08 -24.07
CA ALA A 165 44.40 -14.04 -25.09
C ALA A 165 45.25 -15.30 -25.10
N PRO A 166 44.69 -16.50 -25.33
CA PRO A 166 45.47 -17.72 -25.43
C PRO A 166 46.42 -17.66 -26.63
N ALA A 167 47.65 -18.15 -26.42
CA ALA A 167 48.69 -18.25 -27.47
C ALA A 167 48.23 -19.19 -28.58
N PRO A 168 48.61 -18.93 -29.85
CA PRO A 168 48.29 -19.83 -30.96
C PRO A 168 48.99 -21.17 -30.79
N ALA A 169 48.24 -22.24 -31.03
CA ALA A 169 48.77 -23.61 -31.06
C ALA A 169 49.67 -23.79 -32.28
N ASN A 170 50.86 -24.31 -32.04
CA ASN A 170 51.77 -24.80 -33.10
C ASN A 170 51.29 -26.16 -33.62
#